data_83c61a3720416169c3a10d995fde0ab1
#
_entry.id   83c61a3720416169c3a10d995fde0ab1
#
_cell.length_a   1.000
_cell.length_b   1.000
_cell.length_c   1.000
_cell.angle_alpha   90.00
_cell.angle_beta   90.00
_cell.angle_gamma   90.00
#
_symmetry.space_group_name_H-M   'P 1'
#
loop_
_entity.id
_entity.type
_entity.pdbx_description
1 polymer ?
#
loop_
_entity_poly.entity_id
_entity_poly.type
_entity_poly.pdbx_seq_one_letter_code
_entity_poly.pdbx_strand_id
1 'polypeptide(L)'
;MAAIKAGIYVFCEKPLAPEADACKRIVEAEIARGKQLVQVGFMRRYDKGYRQLKEAIKNRTYGEPLLLHCAHRNPAVDESYDTPMAVENSMIHEIDVIRWLLDEDYETAEVVFAKDTRRTHAKLRDPQIMILTTKSGVRIDVEAFVNTGHCYDIKCEVCCEDAILNLPQPENIEVCANAFRGHAIHSDWSTRFVDAYNVEIQEWIDATKEGRVDGPTAWDGYVGQVTAKAASKARDTQTVVKIEMEEKPEFYK
;
A
#
# COMPACT_ATOMS: atom_id res chain seq x y z
N MET A 1 0.56 -18.29 -13.09
CA MET A 1 0.16 -18.91 -14.39
C MET A 1 -0.02 -20.44 -14.29
N ALA A 2 0.99 -21.24 -13.90
CA ALA A 2 0.84 -22.71 -13.80
C ALA A 2 -0.26 -23.13 -12.82
N ALA A 3 -0.30 -22.54 -11.64
CA ALA A 3 -1.33 -22.80 -10.63
C ALA A 3 -2.74 -22.43 -11.12
N ILE A 4 -2.90 -21.31 -11.81
CA ILE A 4 -4.20 -20.91 -12.41
C ILE A 4 -4.65 -21.98 -13.41
N LYS A 5 -3.77 -22.44 -14.31
CA LYS A 5 -4.08 -23.53 -15.25
C LYS A 5 -4.49 -24.81 -14.52
N ALA A 6 -3.86 -25.12 -13.40
CA ALA A 6 -4.19 -26.29 -12.58
C ALA A 6 -5.42 -26.11 -11.69
N GLY A 7 -5.95 -24.89 -11.54
CA GLY A 7 -7.08 -24.57 -10.66
C GLY A 7 -6.72 -24.56 -9.17
N ILE A 8 -5.45 -24.26 -8.86
CA ILE A 8 -4.93 -24.24 -7.49
C ILE A 8 -4.94 -22.80 -6.99
N TYR A 9 -5.41 -22.58 -5.76
CA TYR A 9 -5.35 -21.30 -5.10
C TYR A 9 -3.91 -20.88 -4.82
N VAL A 10 -3.62 -19.60 -5.00
CA VAL A 10 -2.29 -19.00 -4.85
C VAL A 10 -2.38 -17.81 -3.91
N PHE A 11 -1.55 -17.80 -2.90
CA PHE A 11 -1.16 -16.60 -2.19
C PHE A 11 0.14 -16.08 -2.82
N CYS A 12 0.12 -14.86 -3.29
CA CYS A 12 1.27 -14.24 -3.97
C CYS A 12 1.68 -12.98 -3.21
N GLU A 13 2.90 -12.93 -2.68
CA GLU A 13 3.44 -11.71 -2.11
C GLU A 13 3.47 -10.57 -3.13
N LYS A 14 3.36 -9.33 -2.62
CA LYS A 14 3.49 -8.13 -3.45
C LYS A 14 4.95 -7.92 -3.93
N PRO A 15 5.14 -7.32 -5.11
CA PRO A 15 4.12 -7.03 -6.11
C PRO A 15 3.65 -8.31 -6.81
N LEU A 16 2.42 -8.33 -7.33
CA LEU A 16 1.88 -9.49 -8.07
C LEU A 16 2.80 -9.93 -9.22
N ALA A 17 3.38 -8.98 -9.91
CA ALA A 17 4.48 -9.14 -10.87
C ALA A 17 5.22 -7.80 -11.04
N PRO A 18 6.49 -7.79 -11.51
CA PRO A 18 7.26 -6.56 -11.68
C PRO A 18 6.68 -5.58 -12.70
N GLU A 19 5.98 -6.09 -13.73
CA GLU A 19 5.44 -5.30 -14.83
C GLU A 19 3.92 -5.36 -14.90
N ALA A 20 3.26 -4.24 -15.20
CA ALA A 20 1.81 -4.14 -15.29
C ALA A 20 1.21 -5.12 -16.31
N ASP A 21 1.86 -5.30 -17.48
CA ASP A 21 1.44 -6.28 -18.48
C ASP A 21 1.50 -7.73 -17.98
N ALA A 22 2.45 -8.04 -17.09
CA ALA A 22 2.52 -9.35 -16.46
C ALA A 22 1.38 -9.57 -15.47
N CYS A 23 1.02 -8.53 -14.69
CA CYS A 23 -0.15 -8.56 -13.83
C CYS A 23 -1.44 -8.72 -14.64
N LYS A 24 -1.57 -7.98 -15.76
CA LYS A 24 -2.72 -8.09 -16.67
C LYS A 24 -2.91 -9.51 -17.20
N ARG A 25 -1.84 -10.17 -17.65
CA ARG A 25 -1.91 -11.58 -18.08
C ARG A 25 -2.40 -12.54 -17.00
N ILE A 26 -2.13 -12.24 -15.72
CA ILE A 26 -2.64 -13.04 -14.59
C ILE A 26 -4.15 -12.82 -14.45
N VAL A 27 -4.60 -11.57 -14.51
CA VAL A 27 -6.04 -11.19 -14.49
C VAL A 27 -6.79 -11.88 -15.64
N GLU A 28 -6.30 -11.78 -16.87
CA GLU A 28 -6.88 -12.42 -18.05
C GLU A 28 -6.94 -13.94 -17.93
N ALA A 29 -5.94 -14.56 -17.31
CA ALA A 29 -5.91 -16.01 -17.10
C ALA A 29 -6.98 -16.47 -16.10
N GLU A 30 -7.26 -15.69 -15.04
CA GLU A 30 -8.36 -16.00 -14.10
C GLU A 30 -9.71 -15.82 -14.77
N ILE A 31 -9.91 -14.74 -15.55
CA ILE A 31 -11.13 -14.49 -16.31
C ILE A 31 -11.39 -15.65 -17.30
N ALA A 32 -10.36 -16.04 -18.08
CA ALA A 32 -10.48 -17.14 -19.03
C ALA A 32 -10.78 -18.48 -18.36
N ARG A 33 -10.33 -18.67 -17.12
CA ARG A 33 -10.66 -19.86 -16.34
C ARG A 33 -12.05 -19.79 -15.70
N GLY A 34 -12.63 -18.60 -15.51
CA GLY A 34 -13.90 -18.38 -14.84
C GLY A 34 -13.85 -18.56 -13.33
N LYS A 35 -12.66 -18.46 -12.70
CA LYS A 35 -12.51 -18.60 -11.26
C LYS A 35 -11.37 -17.73 -10.73
N GLN A 36 -11.64 -16.95 -9.67
CA GLN A 36 -10.61 -16.24 -8.90
C GLN A 36 -9.83 -17.25 -8.07
N LEU A 37 -8.50 -17.23 -8.20
CA LEU A 37 -7.59 -18.18 -7.58
C LEU A 37 -6.41 -17.49 -6.89
N VAL A 38 -6.12 -16.23 -7.22
CA VAL A 38 -4.96 -15.49 -6.75
C VAL A 38 -5.37 -14.46 -5.71
N GLN A 39 -4.76 -14.51 -4.54
CA GLN A 39 -4.76 -13.44 -3.55
C GLN A 39 -3.38 -12.82 -3.48
N VAL A 40 -3.31 -11.49 -3.44
CA VAL A 40 -2.05 -10.74 -3.31
C VAL A 40 -1.81 -10.39 -1.86
N GLY A 41 -0.58 -10.52 -1.38
CA GLY A 41 -0.16 -10.26 -0.01
C GLY A 41 -0.07 -8.76 0.31
N PHE A 42 -1.21 -8.10 0.46
CA PHE A 42 -1.33 -6.72 0.93
C PHE A 42 -1.79 -6.70 2.39
N MET A 43 -0.90 -7.07 3.31
CA MET A 43 -1.17 -7.29 4.72
C MET A 43 -1.82 -6.10 5.44
N ARG A 44 -1.66 -4.87 4.97
CA ARG A 44 -2.23 -3.69 5.65
C ARG A 44 -3.75 -3.68 5.68
N ARG A 45 -4.44 -4.33 4.72
CA ARG A 45 -5.90 -4.51 4.75
C ARG A 45 -6.37 -5.37 5.93
N TYR A 46 -5.45 -6.07 6.59
CA TYR A 46 -5.72 -6.95 7.75
C TYR A 46 -5.26 -6.33 9.07
N ASP A 47 -4.60 -5.17 9.03
CA ASP A 47 -4.24 -4.42 10.24
C ASP A 47 -5.49 -3.83 10.90
N LYS A 48 -5.59 -4.01 12.21
CA LYS A 48 -6.75 -3.55 13.00
C LYS A 48 -7.01 -2.05 12.83
N GLY A 49 -5.98 -1.24 12.83
CA GLY A 49 -6.10 0.22 12.69
C GLY A 49 -6.61 0.62 11.31
N TYR A 50 -6.07 0.01 10.25
CA TYR A 50 -6.56 0.25 8.89
C TYR A 50 -8.00 -0.23 8.69
N ARG A 51 -8.41 -1.36 9.30
CA ARG A 51 -9.81 -1.81 9.28
C ARG A 51 -10.74 -0.84 10.00
N GLN A 52 -10.31 -0.23 11.09
CA GLN A 52 -11.09 0.82 11.77
C GLN A 52 -11.24 2.08 10.91
N LEU A 53 -10.17 2.54 10.24
CA LEU A 53 -10.25 3.64 9.27
C LEU A 53 -11.22 3.31 8.13
N LYS A 54 -11.11 2.10 7.54
CA LYS A 54 -12.01 1.63 6.47
C LYS A 54 -13.48 1.69 6.88
N GLU A 55 -13.78 1.22 8.08
CA GLU A 55 -15.17 1.21 8.58
C GLU A 55 -15.71 2.64 8.76
N ALA A 56 -14.93 3.55 9.35
CA ALA A 56 -15.32 4.95 9.53
C ALA A 56 -15.52 5.66 8.19
N ILE A 57 -14.65 5.45 7.21
CA ILE A 57 -14.74 6.04 5.87
C ILE A 57 -15.95 5.47 5.11
N LYS A 58 -16.11 4.14 5.10
CA LYS A 58 -17.20 3.45 4.42
C LYS A 58 -18.58 3.92 4.91
N ASN A 59 -18.72 4.10 6.20
CA ASN A 59 -19.98 4.52 6.83
C ASN A 59 -20.20 6.06 6.81
N ARG A 60 -19.25 6.82 6.26
CA ARG A 60 -19.29 8.29 6.27
C ARG A 60 -19.52 8.87 7.67
N THR A 61 -18.96 8.22 8.71
CA THR A 61 -19.19 8.59 10.12
C THR A 61 -18.82 10.05 10.39
N TYR A 62 -17.87 10.61 9.64
CA TYR A 62 -17.35 11.96 9.76
C TYR A 62 -17.38 12.74 8.44
N GLY A 63 -18.36 12.46 7.58
CA GLY A 63 -18.47 13.06 6.25
C GLY A 63 -17.53 12.42 5.22
N GLU A 64 -17.35 13.09 4.08
CA GLU A 64 -16.50 12.64 2.99
C GLU A 64 -15.02 12.81 3.33
N PRO A 65 -14.14 11.87 2.94
CA PRO A 65 -12.69 12.08 2.98
C PRO A 65 -12.28 13.10 1.90
N LEU A 66 -11.48 14.08 2.29
CA LEU A 66 -11.05 15.18 1.42
C LEU A 66 -9.56 15.10 1.08
N LEU A 67 -8.75 14.71 2.06
CA LEU A 67 -7.31 14.73 1.99
C LEU A 67 -6.71 13.63 2.86
N LEU A 68 -5.62 12.99 2.39
CA LEU A 68 -4.86 12.01 3.18
C LEU A 68 -3.38 12.41 3.24
N HIS A 69 -2.82 12.32 4.45
CA HIS A 69 -1.37 12.44 4.69
C HIS A 69 -0.83 11.10 5.18
N CYS A 70 0.10 10.53 4.42
CA CYS A 70 0.66 9.22 4.73
C CYS A 70 2.19 9.27 4.82
N ALA A 71 2.77 8.41 5.63
CA ALA A 71 4.21 8.25 5.70
C ALA A 71 4.61 6.78 5.77
N HIS A 72 5.66 6.45 5.01
CA HIS A 72 6.34 5.17 5.01
C HIS A 72 7.81 5.39 5.33
N ARG A 73 8.19 5.14 6.57
CA ARG A 73 9.54 5.40 7.08
C ARG A 73 10.22 4.12 7.50
N ASN A 74 11.40 3.87 6.92
CA ASN A 74 12.28 2.78 7.34
C ASN A 74 13.52 3.35 8.03
N PRO A 75 14.09 2.66 9.02
CA PRO A 75 15.34 3.10 9.66
C PRO A 75 16.52 3.08 8.70
N ALA A 76 16.59 2.06 7.85
CA ALA A 76 17.61 1.90 6.82
C ALA A 76 17.14 0.91 5.75
N VAL A 77 17.72 0.99 4.56
CA VAL A 77 17.60 0.02 3.49
C VAL A 77 18.98 -0.44 3.03
N ASP A 78 19.03 -1.59 2.36
CA ASP A 78 20.25 -2.16 1.79
C ASP A 78 20.79 -1.30 0.63
N GLU A 79 22.09 -1.38 0.33
CA GLU A 79 22.74 -0.64 -0.77
C GLU A 79 22.23 -1.03 -2.18
N SER A 80 21.55 -2.16 -2.30
CA SER A 80 20.86 -2.56 -3.54
C SER A 80 19.55 -1.80 -3.77
N TYR A 81 19.01 -1.14 -2.74
CA TYR A 81 17.76 -0.38 -2.82
C TYR A 81 18.01 0.92 -3.59
N ASP A 82 17.29 1.14 -4.66
CA ASP A 82 17.44 2.31 -5.54
C ASP A 82 16.22 3.25 -5.54
N THR A 83 16.35 4.36 -6.23
CA THR A 83 15.32 5.41 -6.33
C THR A 83 13.95 4.86 -6.80
N PRO A 84 13.84 4.00 -7.84
CA PRO A 84 12.60 3.36 -8.25
C PRO A 84 11.92 2.55 -7.14
N MET A 85 12.68 1.87 -6.32
CA MET A 85 12.14 0.98 -5.28
C MET A 85 11.34 1.72 -4.20
N ALA A 86 11.57 3.02 -3.99
CA ALA A 86 10.76 3.81 -3.06
C ALA A 86 9.28 3.81 -3.47
N VAL A 87 8.99 3.92 -4.76
CA VAL A 87 7.63 3.84 -5.31
C VAL A 87 7.18 2.39 -5.48
N GLU A 88 7.97 1.57 -6.20
CA GLU A 88 7.55 0.26 -6.69
C GLU A 88 7.58 -0.84 -5.64
N ASN A 89 8.35 -0.66 -4.56
CA ASN A 89 8.47 -1.66 -3.50
C ASN A 89 7.92 -1.17 -2.15
N SER A 90 8.16 0.08 -1.76
CA SER A 90 7.68 0.61 -0.48
C SER A 90 6.29 1.23 -0.61
N MET A 91 6.11 2.30 -1.40
CA MET A 91 4.84 3.00 -1.52
C MET A 91 3.73 2.20 -2.20
N ILE A 92 4.01 1.03 -2.79
CA ILE A 92 2.98 0.12 -3.31
C ILE A 92 2.00 -0.34 -2.22
N HIS A 93 2.45 -0.40 -0.96
CA HIS A 93 1.59 -0.69 0.18
C HIS A 93 0.59 0.44 0.44
N GLU A 94 1.03 1.69 0.34
CA GLU A 94 0.16 2.87 0.45
C GLU A 94 -0.79 2.95 -0.73
N ILE A 95 -0.32 2.71 -1.95
CA ILE A 95 -1.15 2.65 -3.16
C ILE A 95 -2.31 1.67 -2.96
N ASP A 96 -2.03 0.47 -2.47
CA ASP A 96 -3.08 -0.53 -2.27
C ASP A 96 -4.03 -0.15 -1.13
N VAL A 97 -3.49 0.14 0.06
CA VAL A 97 -4.35 0.34 1.24
C VAL A 97 -5.20 1.59 1.14
N ILE A 98 -4.69 2.68 0.55
CA ILE A 98 -5.45 3.93 0.39
C ILE A 98 -6.58 3.74 -0.63
N ARG A 99 -6.29 3.08 -1.77
CA ARG A 99 -7.32 2.72 -2.73
C ARG A 99 -8.43 1.89 -2.09
N TRP A 100 -8.07 0.90 -1.27
CA TRP A 100 -9.02 0.10 -0.52
C TRP A 100 -9.78 0.92 0.53
N LEU A 101 -9.14 1.86 1.24
CA LEU A 101 -9.81 2.74 2.19
C LEU A 101 -10.89 3.58 1.52
N LEU A 102 -10.56 4.20 0.39
CA LEU A 102 -11.42 5.12 -0.33
C LEU A 102 -12.46 4.41 -1.23
N ASP A 103 -12.21 3.14 -1.59
CA ASP A 103 -12.97 2.37 -2.59
C ASP A 103 -13.03 3.08 -3.94
N GLU A 104 -11.90 3.72 -4.32
CA GLU A 104 -11.82 4.56 -5.51
C GLU A 104 -10.45 4.44 -6.19
N ASP A 105 -10.45 4.49 -7.54
CA ASP A 105 -9.23 4.48 -8.34
C ASP A 105 -8.61 5.88 -8.43
N TYR A 106 -7.30 5.91 -8.63
CA TYR A 106 -6.53 7.14 -8.84
C TYR A 106 -6.64 7.63 -10.28
N GLU A 107 -6.58 8.95 -10.46
CA GLU A 107 -6.58 9.62 -11.76
C GLU A 107 -5.19 10.12 -12.17
N THR A 108 -4.44 10.69 -11.21
CA THR A 108 -3.10 11.25 -11.50
C THR A 108 -2.10 10.87 -10.43
N ALA A 109 -0.82 10.83 -10.83
CA ALA A 109 0.32 10.68 -9.95
C ALA A 109 1.38 11.76 -10.24
N GLU A 110 2.02 12.24 -9.17
CA GLU A 110 3.19 13.11 -9.19
C GLU A 110 4.18 12.60 -8.16
N VAL A 111 5.49 12.73 -8.43
CA VAL A 111 6.53 12.43 -7.45
C VAL A 111 7.50 13.59 -7.37
N VAL A 112 7.68 14.12 -6.18
CA VAL A 112 8.62 15.20 -5.91
C VAL A 112 9.74 14.73 -4.98
N PHE A 113 10.93 15.28 -5.18
CA PHE A 113 12.07 15.01 -4.33
C PHE A 113 12.21 16.10 -3.27
N ALA A 114 12.46 15.69 -2.05
CA ALA A 114 12.97 16.58 -1.02
C ALA A 114 14.51 16.69 -1.10
N LYS A 115 15.11 17.40 -0.14
CA LYS A 115 16.55 17.40 0.04
C LYS A 115 17.01 16.02 0.50
N ASP A 116 17.97 15.44 -0.18
CA ASP A 116 18.50 14.11 0.15
C ASP A 116 19.09 14.05 1.56
N THR A 117 18.79 12.96 2.26
CA THR A 117 19.41 12.67 3.55
C THR A 117 20.90 12.36 3.39
N ARG A 118 21.71 12.71 4.39
CA ARG A 118 23.12 12.30 4.43
C ARG A 118 23.36 10.78 4.54
N ARG A 119 22.28 10.01 4.80
CA ARG A 119 22.32 8.55 4.93
C ARG A 119 22.02 7.83 3.63
N THR A 120 21.66 8.56 2.58
CA THR A 120 21.41 7.95 1.26
C THR A 120 22.73 7.65 0.54
N HIS A 121 22.66 6.92 -0.56
CA HIS A 121 23.79 6.56 -1.42
C HIS A 121 23.51 6.95 -2.89
N ALA A 122 24.52 6.82 -3.76
CA ALA A 122 24.49 7.38 -5.11
C ALA A 122 23.33 6.91 -6.01
N LYS A 123 22.72 5.75 -5.70
CA LYS A 123 21.60 5.19 -6.49
C LYS A 123 20.22 5.55 -5.94
N LEU A 124 20.15 6.20 -4.78
CA LEU A 124 18.90 6.44 -4.06
C LEU A 124 18.72 7.94 -3.76
N ARG A 125 17.65 8.53 -4.28
CA ARG A 125 17.11 9.81 -3.83
C ARG A 125 16.16 9.56 -2.67
N ASP A 126 16.40 10.15 -1.50
CA ASP A 126 15.66 9.88 -0.28
C ASP A 126 15.67 11.10 0.66
N PRO A 127 14.53 11.64 1.11
CA PRO A 127 13.16 11.12 0.90
C PRO A 127 12.51 11.52 -0.43
N GLN A 128 11.38 10.82 -0.75
CA GLN A 128 10.52 11.11 -1.87
C GLN A 128 9.08 11.32 -1.39
N ILE A 129 8.30 12.13 -2.11
CA ILE A 129 6.87 12.32 -1.83
C ILE A 129 6.10 12.01 -3.11
N MET A 130 5.22 11.01 -3.03
CA MET A 130 4.26 10.71 -4.08
C MET A 130 2.95 11.44 -3.77
N ILE A 131 2.38 12.09 -4.77
CA ILE A 131 1.11 12.76 -4.69
C ILE A 131 0.15 12.06 -5.65
N LEU A 132 -0.97 11.57 -5.13
CA LEU A 132 -2.03 10.94 -5.90
C LEU A 132 -3.30 11.79 -5.82
N THR A 133 -4.10 11.77 -6.88
CA THR A 133 -5.44 12.37 -6.89
C THR A 133 -6.42 11.32 -7.39
N THR A 134 -7.54 11.14 -6.70
CA THR A 134 -8.61 10.25 -7.15
C THR A 134 -9.51 10.91 -8.16
N LYS A 135 -10.41 10.15 -8.79
CA LYS A 135 -11.40 10.67 -9.75
C LYS A 135 -12.37 11.66 -9.10
N SER A 136 -12.71 11.47 -7.83
CA SER A 136 -13.57 12.41 -7.07
C SER A 136 -12.82 13.67 -6.61
N GLY A 137 -11.49 13.69 -6.74
CA GLY A 137 -10.64 14.82 -6.36
C GLY A 137 -10.02 14.72 -4.97
N VAL A 138 -10.14 13.58 -4.27
CA VAL A 138 -9.42 13.37 -3.01
C VAL A 138 -7.91 13.44 -3.27
N ARG A 139 -7.22 14.29 -2.50
CA ARG A 139 -5.77 14.48 -2.60
C ARG A 139 -5.05 13.62 -1.57
N ILE A 140 -3.98 12.96 -2.00
CA ILE A 140 -3.19 12.08 -1.14
C ILE A 140 -1.72 12.45 -1.30
N ASP A 141 -1.00 12.67 -0.21
CA ASP A 141 0.45 12.70 -0.20
C ASP A 141 1.01 11.54 0.61
N VAL A 142 2.04 10.91 0.07
CA VAL A 142 2.73 9.78 0.67
C VAL A 142 4.22 10.08 0.75
N GLU A 143 4.72 10.33 1.96
CA GLU A 143 6.16 10.43 2.21
C GLU A 143 6.77 9.03 2.26
N ALA A 144 7.80 8.76 1.43
CA ALA A 144 8.72 7.64 1.60
C ALA A 144 10.06 8.17 2.07
N PHE A 145 10.47 7.78 3.28
CA PHE A 145 11.77 8.10 3.85
C PHE A 145 12.42 6.82 4.36
N VAL A 146 13.19 6.17 3.50
CA VAL A 146 13.66 4.80 3.74
C VAL A 146 14.99 4.71 4.48
N ASN A 147 15.66 5.84 4.77
CA ASN A 147 16.87 5.92 5.58
C ASN A 147 16.75 6.98 6.69
N THR A 148 15.69 6.90 7.49
CA THR A 148 15.49 7.84 8.61
C THR A 148 16.55 7.73 9.68
N GLY A 149 17.07 6.52 9.91
CA GLY A 149 18.07 6.22 10.93
C GLY A 149 17.52 6.13 12.36
N HIS A 150 16.19 6.13 12.55
CA HIS A 150 15.62 6.11 13.90
C HIS A 150 14.56 5.04 14.14
N CYS A 151 13.63 4.77 13.19
CA CYS A 151 12.57 3.78 13.43
C CYS A 151 11.85 3.35 12.14
N TYR A 152 10.99 2.34 12.29
CA TYR A 152 9.95 2.01 11.31
C TYR A 152 8.66 2.73 11.73
N ASP A 153 8.18 3.66 10.91
CA ASP A 153 7.03 4.52 11.25
C ASP A 153 6.09 4.63 10.04
N ILE A 154 4.90 4.05 10.19
CA ILE A 154 3.83 4.08 9.19
C ILE A 154 2.72 4.97 9.71
N LYS A 155 2.35 5.99 8.93
CA LYS A 155 1.27 6.93 9.25
C LYS A 155 0.23 6.97 8.15
N CYS A 156 -1.00 7.18 8.57
CA CYS A 156 -2.11 7.51 7.70
C CYS A 156 -3.04 8.43 8.50
N GLU A 157 -3.16 9.65 8.06
CA GLU A 157 -4.12 10.63 8.55
C GLU A 157 -5.14 10.88 7.44
N VAL A 158 -6.42 10.84 7.77
CA VAL A 158 -7.52 11.08 6.83
C VAL A 158 -8.29 12.30 7.32
N CYS A 159 -8.22 13.38 6.56
CA CYS A 159 -8.99 14.59 6.81
C CYS A 159 -10.36 14.44 6.14
N CYS A 160 -11.39 14.28 6.95
CA CYS A 160 -12.78 14.27 6.54
C CYS A 160 -13.44 15.65 6.77
N GLU A 161 -14.68 15.82 6.29
CA GLU A 161 -15.43 17.08 6.46
C GLU A 161 -15.60 17.48 7.93
N ASP A 162 -15.87 16.51 8.82
CA ASP A 162 -16.21 16.75 10.22
C ASP A 162 -15.15 16.27 11.22
N ALA A 163 -14.08 15.58 10.79
CA ALA A 163 -13.03 15.07 11.67
C ALA A 163 -11.73 14.75 10.96
N ILE A 164 -10.67 14.59 11.75
CA ILE A 164 -9.39 14.01 11.33
C ILE A 164 -9.26 12.64 11.98
N LEU A 165 -9.03 11.62 11.15
CA LEU A 165 -8.84 10.23 11.57
C LEU A 165 -7.36 9.87 11.44
N ASN A 166 -6.78 9.32 12.48
CA ASN A 166 -5.39 8.90 12.48
C ASN A 166 -5.25 7.39 12.63
N LEU A 167 -4.37 6.78 11.81
CA LEU A 167 -3.96 5.41 12.03
C LEU A 167 -3.35 5.28 13.43
N PRO A 168 -3.91 4.43 14.31
CA PRO A 168 -3.38 4.29 15.66
C PRO A 168 -1.96 3.74 15.61
N GLN A 169 -1.08 4.29 16.44
CA GLN A 169 0.23 3.70 16.67
C GLN A 169 0.06 2.47 17.56
N PRO A 170 0.87 1.41 17.35
CA PRO A 170 0.86 0.27 18.25
C PRO A 170 1.15 0.70 19.68
N GLU A 171 0.28 0.28 20.61
CA GLU A 171 0.46 0.56 22.02
C GLU A 171 1.58 -0.33 22.58
N ASN A 172 2.61 0.31 23.13
CA ASN A 172 3.66 -0.33 23.91
C ASN A 172 3.64 0.22 25.33
N ILE A 173 4.33 -0.44 26.26
CA ILE A 173 4.47 0.05 27.62
C ILE A 173 5.08 1.47 27.63
N GLU A 174 4.57 2.33 28.50
CA GLU A 174 5.22 3.59 28.80
C GLU A 174 6.45 3.32 29.69
N VAL A 175 7.59 3.82 29.27
CA VAL A 175 8.83 3.78 30.04
C VAL A 175 9.11 5.14 30.65
N CYS A 176 9.33 5.15 31.97
CA CYS A 176 9.78 6.34 32.70
C CYS A 176 11.15 6.04 33.33
N ALA A 177 12.23 6.51 32.72
CA ALA A 177 13.60 6.28 33.19
C ALA A 177 14.52 7.42 32.72
N ASN A 178 15.58 7.73 33.49
CA ASN A 178 16.61 8.70 33.12
C ASN A 178 16.04 10.07 32.70
N ALA A 179 15.03 10.58 33.40
CA ALA A 179 14.31 11.80 33.11
C ALA A 179 13.58 11.81 31.73
N PHE A 180 13.33 10.64 31.16
CA PHE A 180 12.56 10.42 29.93
C PHE A 180 11.26 9.71 30.25
N ARG A 181 10.19 10.06 29.51
CA ARG A 181 8.90 9.34 29.53
C ARG A 181 8.44 9.13 28.08
N GLY A 182 8.05 7.93 27.70
CA GLY A 182 7.58 7.64 26.36
C GLY A 182 7.37 6.15 26.09
N HIS A 183 7.04 5.83 24.86
CA HIS A 183 6.78 4.48 24.38
C HIS A 183 7.86 4.05 23.39
N ALA A 184 8.22 2.76 23.42
CA ALA A 184 9.06 2.19 22.38
C ALA A 184 8.32 2.14 21.05
N ILE A 185 9.03 2.38 19.96
CA ILE A 185 8.50 2.26 18.59
C ILE A 185 9.19 1.08 17.89
N HIS A 186 8.59 0.58 16.81
CA HIS A 186 9.15 -0.55 16.07
C HIS A 186 10.51 -0.19 15.45
N SER A 187 11.47 -1.09 15.60
CA SER A 187 12.80 -0.95 15.00
C SER A 187 12.78 -1.18 13.48
N ASP A 188 11.91 -2.08 13.02
CA ASP A 188 11.75 -2.45 11.62
C ASP A 188 10.33 -2.95 11.30
N TRP A 189 10.08 -3.28 10.03
CA TRP A 189 8.78 -3.72 9.54
C TRP A 189 8.34 -5.08 10.09
N SER A 190 9.27 -5.98 10.43
CA SER A 190 8.99 -7.37 10.79
C SER A 190 8.18 -7.49 12.07
N THR A 191 8.25 -6.50 12.96
CA THR A 191 7.52 -6.49 14.23
C THR A 191 6.22 -5.68 14.19
N ARG A 192 6.03 -4.79 13.19
CA ARG A 192 4.87 -3.88 13.14
C ARG A 192 3.58 -4.56 12.69
N PHE A 193 3.66 -5.50 11.76
CA PHE A 193 2.50 -6.09 11.10
C PHE A 193 2.32 -7.59 11.36
N VAL A 194 2.93 -8.14 12.42
CA VAL A 194 2.87 -9.58 12.73
C VAL A 194 1.42 -10.08 12.79
N ASP A 195 0.55 -9.38 13.51
CA ASP A 195 -0.86 -9.77 13.64
C ASP A 195 -1.59 -9.67 12.30
N ALA A 196 -1.30 -8.64 11.50
CA ALA A 196 -1.90 -8.48 10.18
C ALA A 196 -1.52 -9.64 9.24
N TYR A 197 -0.26 -10.06 9.21
CA TYR A 197 0.17 -11.25 8.46
C TYR A 197 -0.52 -12.53 8.93
N ASN A 198 -0.63 -12.73 10.25
CA ASN A 198 -1.32 -13.89 10.81
C ASN A 198 -2.79 -13.92 10.39
N VAL A 199 -3.49 -12.79 10.49
CA VAL A 199 -4.89 -12.65 10.08
C VAL A 199 -5.03 -12.87 8.57
N GLU A 200 -4.17 -12.29 7.76
CA GLU A 200 -4.18 -12.42 6.31
C GLU A 200 -4.07 -13.87 5.86
N ILE A 201 -3.10 -14.61 6.38
CA ILE A 201 -2.90 -16.01 6.03
C ILE A 201 -4.03 -16.89 6.57
N GLN A 202 -4.53 -16.64 7.78
CA GLN A 202 -5.64 -17.39 8.33
C GLN A 202 -6.92 -17.19 7.52
N GLU A 203 -7.28 -15.95 7.20
CA GLU A 203 -8.45 -15.64 6.38
C GLU A 203 -8.32 -16.22 4.97
N TRP A 204 -7.12 -16.20 4.36
CA TRP A 204 -6.87 -16.85 3.07
C TRP A 204 -7.08 -18.37 3.14
N ILE A 205 -6.56 -19.04 4.18
CA ILE A 205 -6.76 -20.48 4.37
C ILE A 205 -8.25 -20.81 4.50
N ASP A 206 -8.98 -20.03 5.29
CA ASP A 206 -10.40 -20.30 5.56
C ASP A 206 -11.25 -20.03 4.30
N ALA A 207 -11.00 -18.94 3.57
CA ALA A 207 -11.68 -18.66 2.31
C ALA A 207 -11.41 -19.73 1.24
N THR A 208 -10.18 -20.22 1.12
CA THR A 208 -9.86 -21.25 0.13
C THR A 208 -10.46 -22.61 0.45
N LYS A 209 -10.65 -22.97 1.72
CA LYS A 209 -11.43 -24.16 2.12
C LYS A 209 -12.90 -24.07 1.67
N GLU A 210 -13.46 -22.86 1.61
CA GLU A 210 -14.80 -22.58 1.12
C GLU A 210 -14.85 -22.41 -0.40
N GLY A 211 -13.74 -22.54 -1.10
CA GLY A 211 -13.66 -22.48 -2.56
C GLY A 211 -13.64 -21.07 -3.16
N ARG A 212 -13.31 -20.04 -2.39
CA ARG A 212 -13.27 -18.62 -2.79
C ARG A 212 -11.95 -17.93 -2.47
N VAL A 213 -11.75 -16.76 -3.02
CA VAL A 213 -10.75 -15.75 -2.64
C VAL A 213 -11.49 -14.59 -1.98
N ASP A 214 -11.03 -14.11 -0.83
CA ASP A 214 -11.70 -13.09 -0.03
C ASP A 214 -10.72 -12.00 0.48
N GLY A 215 -9.75 -11.68 -0.32
CA GLY A 215 -8.73 -10.68 -0.02
C GLY A 215 -8.35 -9.86 -1.25
N PRO A 216 -7.23 -9.16 -1.22
CA PRO A 216 -6.72 -8.45 -2.39
C PRO A 216 -6.57 -9.39 -3.57
N THR A 217 -7.26 -9.09 -4.66
CA THR A 217 -7.34 -9.94 -5.87
C THR A 217 -6.17 -9.68 -6.82
N ALA A 218 -6.06 -10.50 -7.88
CA ALA A 218 -5.12 -10.21 -8.97
C ALA A 218 -5.41 -8.84 -9.63
N TRP A 219 -6.68 -8.40 -9.64
CA TRP A 219 -7.03 -7.06 -10.11
C TRP A 219 -6.43 -5.95 -9.23
N ASP A 220 -6.47 -6.10 -7.91
CA ASP A 220 -5.85 -5.15 -6.99
C ASP A 220 -4.33 -5.08 -7.21
N GLY A 221 -3.69 -6.23 -7.43
CA GLY A 221 -2.26 -6.28 -7.78
C GLY A 221 -1.94 -5.59 -9.12
N TYR A 222 -2.79 -5.74 -10.13
CA TYR A 222 -2.67 -5.04 -11.42
C TYR A 222 -2.81 -3.53 -11.24
N VAL A 223 -3.85 -3.07 -10.55
CA VAL A 223 -4.08 -1.64 -10.27
C VAL A 223 -2.92 -1.03 -9.51
N GLY A 224 -2.43 -1.72 -8.47
CA GLY A 224 -1.26 -1.29 -7.70
C GLY A 224 -0.04 -1.09 -8.60
N GLN A 225 0.21 -2.01 -9.52
CA GLN A 225 1.37 -1.94 -10.42
C GLN A 225 1.22 -0.87 -11.50
N VAL A 226 0.04 -0.70 -12.09
CA VAL A 226 -0.23 0.40 -13.05
C VAL A 226 0.00 1.75 -12.39
N THR A 227 -0.51 1.94 -11.18
CA THR A 227 -0.33 3.19 -10.41
C THR A 227 1.15 3.42 -10.06
N ALA A 228 1.86 2.40 -9.60
CA ALA A 228 3.29 2.49 -9.28
C ALA A 228 4.14 2.84 -10.52
N LYS A 229 3.83 2.27 -11.69
CA LYS A 229 4.53 2.61 -12.96
C LYS A 229 4.23 4.04 -13.41
N ALA A 230 2.99 4.52 -13.27
CA ALA A 230 2.65 5.91 -13.55
C ALA A 230 3.38 6.88 -12.61
N ALA A 231 3.45 6.57 -11.31
CA ALA A 231 4.21 7.34 -10.33
C ALA A 231 5.73 7.31 -10.62
N SER A 232 6.28 6.15 -11.02
CA SER A 232 7.68 6.06 -11.47
C SER A 232 7.95 6.93 -12.70
N LYS A 233 7.04 6.95 -13.68
CA LYS A 233 7.12 7.85 -14.83
C LYS A 233 7.05 9.31 -14.41
N ALA A 234 6.15 9.67 -13.49
CA ALA A 234 6.04 11.02 -12.95
C ALA A 234 7.33 11.48 -12.25
N ARG A 235 7.95 10.57 -11.49
CA ARG A 235 9.26 10.79 -10.87
C ARG A 235 10.34 11.08 -11.90
N ASP A 236 10.41 10.28 -12.97
CA ASP A 236 11.48 10.39 -13.97
C ASP A 236 11.31 11.62 -14.85
N THR A 237 10.07 12.00 -15.16
CA THR A 237 9.74 13.17 -15.99
C THR A 237 9.58 14.46 -15.19
N GLN A 238 9.46 14.38 -13.86
CA GLN A 238 9.15 15.50 -12.96
C GLN A 238 7.90 16.27 -13.41
N THR A 239 6.87 15.52 -13.84
CA THR A 239 5.57 16.06 -14.30
C THR A 239 4.44 15.24 -13.68
N VAL A 240 3.26 15.83 -13.60
CA VAL A 240 2.03 15.09 -13.28
C VAL A 240 1.73 14.12 -14.44
N VAL A 241 1.49 12.85 -14.10
CA VAL A 241 1.16 11.79 -15.06
C VAL A 241 -0.26 11.31 -14.80
N LYS A 242 -1.07 11.27 -15.86
CA LYS A 242 -2.38 10.63 -15.81
C LYS A 242 -2.22 9.11 -15.72
N ILE A 243 -2.97 8.49 -14.82
CA ILE A 243 -2.99 7.04 -14.67
C ILE A 243 -4.03 6.46 -15.62
N GLU A 244 -3.54 5.75 -16.62
CA GLU A 244 -4.41 5.08 -17.58
C GLU A 244 -4.78 3.70 -17.05
N MET A 245 -5.94 3.63 -16.40
CA MET A 245 -6.48 2.42 -15.81
C MET A 245 -7.58 1.84 -16.71
N GLU A 246 -7.56 0.53 -16.92
CA GLU A 246 -8.68 -0.18 -17.53
C GLU A 246 -9.87 -0.24 -16.58
N GLU A 247 -11.08 -0.40 -17.12
CA GLU A 247 -12.26 -0.61 -16.29
C GLU A 247 -12.18 -1.96 -15.56
N LYS A 248 -12.61 -1.97 -14.31
CA LYS A 248 -12.67 -3.20 -13.52
C LYS A 248 -13.59 -4.21 -14.18
N PRO A 249 -13.09 -5.40 -14.57
CA PRO A 249 -13.92 -6.42 -15.19
C PRO A 249 -15.04 -6.85 -14.24
N GLU A 250 -16.21 -7.19 -14.81
CA GLU A 250 -17.37 -7.71 -14.06
C GLU A 250 -17.00 -8.91 -13.18
N PHE A 251 -16.03 -9.70 -13.63
CA PHE A 251 -15.50 -10.86 -12.92
C PHE A 251 -14.91 -10.53 -11.52
N TYR A 252 -14.49 -9.28 -11.29
CA TYR A 252 -13.92 -8.83 -10.03
C TYR A 252 -14.82 -7.83 -9.26
N LYS A 253 -16.01 -7.51 -9.81
CA LYS A 253 -17.01 -6.64 -9.14
C LYS A 253 -17.90 -7.42 -8.13
#